data_5ac49dcc07645756ec19a68f4f889430
#
_entry.id   5ac49dcc07645756ec19a68f4f889430
#
_cell.length_a   1.000
_cell.length_b   1.000
_cell.length_c   1.000
_cell.angle_alpha   90.00
_cell.angle_beta   90.00
_cell.angle_gamma   90.00
#
_symmetry.space_group_name_H-M   'P 1'
#
loop_
_entity.id
_entity.type
_entity.pdbx_description
1 polymer ?
#
loop_
_entity_poly.entity_id
_entity_poly.type
_entity_poly.pdbx_seq_one_letter_code
_entity_poly.pdbx_strand_id
1 'polypeptide(L)'
;LIKIILIMSTLRFQALKEASARKSIQFEEIDRKSILFGANVFNEKAMKQYLTSDAYKGVQGAVKYGAKIDRRLADYIAMGMKEWALSKGVTHYTHWFQPLTGSTAEKHDAFFETSYDGSDPVEKFGGGQLVQQEPDASSFPNGGIRNTFEARGYTAWDPTSPAFIYGTTLCIPTVFISYTGEAL
;
A
#
# COMPACT_ATOMS: atom_id res chain seq x y z
N LEU A 1 7.90 49.05 14.03
CA LEU A 1 8.01 47.76 14.76
C LEU A 1 6.68 47.39 15.45
N ILE A 2 6.06 48.32 16.22
CA ILE A 2 4.82 48.06 16.94
C ILE A 2 3.65 47.66 15.99
N LYS A 3 3.55 48.33 14.82
CA LYS A 3 2.51 48.06 13.83
C LYS A 3 2.61 46.66 13.20
N ILE A 4 3.83 46.14 13.00
CA ILE A 4 4.10 44.79 12.47
C ILE A 4 3.74 43.71 13.50
N ILE A 5 4.06 43.94 14.75
CA ILE A 5 3.70 43.01 15.85
C ILE A 5 2.19 42.91 16.03
N LEU A 6 1.47 44.03 15.89
CA LEU A 6 -0.01 44.03 15.98
C LEU A 6 -0.66 43.25 14.83
N ILE A 7 -0.14 43.36 13.60
CA ILE A 7 -0.64 42.65 12.43
C ILE A 7 -0.39 41.13 12.60
N MET A 8 0.78 40.73 13.04
CA MET A 8 1.11 39.31 13.29
C MET A 8 0.24 38.68 14.37
N SER A 9 -0.06 39.42 15.45
CA SER A 9 -0.99 38.94 16.49
C SER A 9 -2.40 38.80 15.96
N THR A 10 -2.88 39.75 15.13
CA THR A 10 -4.20 39.71 14.52
C THR A 10 -4.37 38.49 13.61
N LEU A 11 -3.41 38.21 12.74
CA LEU A 11 -3.42 37.02 11.85
C LEU A 11 -3.43 35.72 12.68
N ARG A 12 -2.65 35.67 13.76
CA ARG A 12 -2.65 34.51 14.65
C ARG A 12 -4.01 34.26 15.31
N PHE A 13 -4.65 35.31 15.81
CA PHE A 13 -5.99 35.22 16.41
C PHE A 13 -7.05 34.86 15.36
N GLN A 14 -6.92 35.37 14.14
CA GLN A 14 -7.79 34.97 13.05
C GLN A 14 -7.65 33.49 12.72
N ALA A 15 -6.43 32.98 12.58
CA ALA A 15 -6.17 31.57 12.36
C ALA A 15 -6.70 30.67 13.47
N LEU A 16 -6.56 31.09 14.73
CA LEU A 16 -7.15 30.39 15.86
C LEU A 16 -8.69 30.38 15.81
N LYS A 17 -9.32 31.49 15.45
CA LYS A 17 -10.77 31.59 15.29
C LYS A 17 -11.27 30.67 14.18
N GLU A 18 -10.59 30.66 13.04
CA GLU A 18 -10.91 29.78 11.93
C GLU A 18 -10.72 28.29 12.29
N ALA A 19 -9.62 27.95 12.99
CA ALA A 19 -9.39 26.59 13.47
C ALA A 19 -10.48 26.14 14.47
N SER A 20 -10.88 27.02 15.39
CA SER A 20 -11.93 26.74 16.36
C SER A 20 -13.33 26.67 15.78
N ALA A 21 -13.55 27.31 14.62
CA ALA A 21 -14.82 27.26 13.91
C ALA A 21 -15.01 26.02 13.06
N ARG A 22 -13.96 25.19 12.88
CA ARG A 22 -14.06 23.93 12.15
C ARG A 22 -15.02 22.99 12.85
N LYS A 23 -15.93 22.42 12.10
CA LYS A 23 -16.81 21.38 12.63
C LYS A 23 -16.00 20.15 13.00
N SER A 24 -16.30 19.55 14.15
CA SER A 24 -15.73 18.26 14.53
C SER A 24 -16.08 17.21 13.49
N ILE A 25 -15.13 16.37 13.15
CA ILE A 25 -15.40 15.20 12.33
C ILE A 25 -16.32 14.29 13.14
N GLN A 26 -17.48 13.97 12.57
CA GLN A 26 -18.40 13.01 13.16
C GLN A 26 -17.91 11.61 12.77
N PHE A 27 -17.63 10.79 13.77
CA PHE A 27 -17.32 9.38 13.58
C PHE A 27 -18.58 8.57 13.86
N GLU A 28 -18.84 7.57 13.02
CA GLU A 28 -19.87 6.58 13.35
C GLU A 28 -19.46 5.84 14.64
N GLU A 29 -20.36 5.80 15.59
CA GLU A 29 -20.15 4.99 16.78
C GLU A 29 -20.16 3.51 16.40
N ILE A 30 -19.06 2.83 16.67
CA ILE A 30 -18.95 1.40 16.42
C ILE A 30 -19.13 0.68 17.74
N ASP A 31 -20.25 0.00 17.88
CA ASP A 31 -20.64 -0.71 19.11
C ASP A 31 -19.61 -1.77 19.54
N ARG A 32 -18.88 -2.35 18.59
CA ARG A 32 -17.92 -3.42 18.87
C ARG A 32 -16.57 -3.17 18.23
N LYS A 33 -15.58 -2.88 19.05
CA LYS A 33 -14.17 -2.71 18.59
C LYS A 33 -13.60 -3.96 17.89
N SER A 34 -14.13 -5.14 18.22
CA SER A 34 -13.76 -6.39 17.54
C SER A 34 -14.12 -6.44 16.05
N ILE A 35 -15.08 -5.63 15.60
CA ILE A 35 -15.42 -5.50 14.18
C ILE A 35 -14.35 -4.69 13.44
N LEU A 36 -13.75 -3.71 14.13
CA LEU A 36 -12.69 -2.87 13.57
C LEU A 36 -11.35 -3.60 13.51
N PHE A 37 -11.10 -4.50 14.46
CA PHE A 37 -9.82 -5.19 14.51
C PHE A 37 -9.63 -6.06 13.28
N GLY A 38 -8.59 -5.74 12.51
CA GLY A 38 -8.27 -6.43 11.27
C GLY A 38 -9.22 -6.14 10.09
N ALA A 39 -10.16 -5.19 10.22
CA ALA A 39 -11.07 -4.83 9.13
C ALA A 39 -10.36 -4.35 7.87
N ASN A 40 -9.20 -3.72 8.03
CA ASN A 40 -8.36 -3.20 6.96
C ASN A 40 -7.14 -4.09 6.68
N VAL A 41 -7.20 -5.36 7.05
CA VAL A 41 -6.17 -6.36 6.76
C VAL A 41 -6.75 -7.41 5.84
N PHE A 42 -6.01 -7.76 4.77
CA PHE A 42 -6.37 -8.85 3.86
C PHE A 42 -6.08 -10.20 4.55
N ASN A 43 -6.81 -10.42 5.62
CA ASN A 43 -6.71 -11.59 6.50
C ASN A 43 -7.40 -12.82 5.89
N GLU A 44 -7.36 -13.92 6.60
CA GLU A 44 -7.96 -15.19 6.15
C GLU A 44 -9.47 -15.05 5.80
N LYS A 45 -10.21 -14.24 6.55
CA LYS A 45 -11.64 -13.98 6.28
C LYS A 45 -11.82 -13.25 4.96
N ALA A 46 -11.04 -12.20 4.72
CA ALA A 46 -11.05 -11.46 3.46
C ALA A 46 -10.60 -12.35 2.29
N MET A 47 -9.52 -13.11 2.47
CA MET A 47 -9.04 -14.04 1.46
C MET A 47 -10.10 -15.07 1.05
N LYS A 48 -10.82 -15.66 2.00
CA LYS A 48 -11.90 -16.61 1.72
C LYS A 48 -13.08 -15.98 0.98
N GLN A 49 -13.32 -14.71 1.17
CA GLN A 49 -14.42 -13.98 0.53
C GLN A 49 -14.08 -13.53 -0.90
N TYR A 50 -12.85 -13.09 -1.13
CA TYR A 50 -12.46 -12.44 -2.38
C TYR A 50 -11.58 -13.30 -3.28
N LEU A 51 -10.95 -14.35 -2.77
CA LEU A 51 -10.12 -15.24 -3.57
C LEU A 51 -10.92 -16.48 -4.04
N THR A 52 -10.53 -16.98 -5.20
CA THR A 52 -10.94 -18.33 -5.61
C THR A 52 -10.35 -19.38 -4.66
N SER A 53 -10.96 -20.56 -4.59
CA SER A 53 -10.46 -21.66 -3.74
C SER A 53 -9.00 -22.00 -4.00
N ASP A 54 -8.59 -21.99 -5.27
CA ASP A 54 -7.22 -22.33 -5.66
C ASP A 54 -6.24 -21.20 -5.30
N ALA A 55 -6.63 -19.94 -5.50
CA ALA A 55 -5.84 -18.79 -5.09
C ALA A 55 -5.64 -18.77 -3.58
N TYR A 56 -6.70 -19.02 -2.81
CA TYR A 56 -6.60 -19.11 -1.35
C TYR A 56 -5.65 -20.22 -0.91
N LYS A 57 -5.79 -21.43 -1.47
CA LYS A 57 -4.89 -22.58 -1.17
C LYS A 57 -3.45 -22.27 -1.55
N GLY A 58 -3.24 -21.58 -2.67
CA GLY A 58 -1.92 -21.15 -3.12
C GLY A 58 -1.24 -20.22 -2.12
N VAL A 59 -1.95 -19.19 -1.63
CA VAL A 59 -1.45 -18.31 -0.58
C VAL A 59 -1.14 -19.09 0.70
N GLN A 60 -2.04 -19.98 1.13
CA GLN A 60 -1.81 -20.81 2.32
C GLN A 60 -0.60 -21.73 2.16
N GLY A 61 -0.39 -22.29 0.96
CA GLY A 61 0.79 -23.11 0.63
C GLY A 61 2.08 -22.30 0.68
N ALA A 62 2.06 -21.08 0.14
CA ALA A 62 3.20 -20.18 0.20
C ALA A 62 3.54 -19.79 1.64
N VAL A 63 2.55 -19.42 2.44
CA VAL A 63 2.72 -19.03 3.85
C VAL A 63 3.26 -20.18 4.71
N LYS A 64 2.71 -21.38 4.54
CA LYS A 64 3.04 -22.53 5.43
C LYS A 64 4.26 -23.31 5.00
N TYR A 65 4.52 -23.39 3.71
CA TYR A 65 5.50 -24.32 3.13
C TYR A 65 6.48 -23.64 2.18
N GLY A 66 6.41 -22.34 1.98
CA GLY A 66 7.22 -21.65 0.98
C GLY A 66 6.92 -22.06 -0.45
N ALA A 67 5.71 -22.58 -0.72
CA ALA A 67 5.33 -23.01 -2.05
C ALA A 67 5.35 -21.83 -3.04
N LYS A 68 5.83 -22.06 -4.25
CA LYS A 68 5.86 -21.04 -5.29
C LYS A 68 4.45 -20.72 -5.77
N ILE A 69 4.20 -19.44 -5.97
CA ILE A 69 2.99 -18.92 -6.60
C ILE A 69 3.33 -18.69 -8.07
N ASP A 70 2.69 -19.41 -8.97
CA ASP A 70 2.85 -19.21 -10.41
C ASP A 70 2.15 -17.92 -10.86
N ARG A 71 2.46 -17.49 -12.08
CA ARG A 71 1.94 -16.23 -12.64
C ARG A 71 0.41 -16.20 -12.71
N ARG A 72 -0.21 -17.30 -13.13
CA ARG A 72 -1.67 -17.38 -13.24
C ARG A 72 -2.35 -17.27 -11.87
N LEU A 73 -1.79 -17.94 -10.90
CA LEU A 73 -2.28 -17.89 -9.53
C LEU A 73 -2.12 -16.48 -8.93
N ALA A 74 -0.99 -15.83 -9.22
CA ALA A 74 -0.74 -14.45 -8.83
C ALA A 74 -1.77 -13.48 -9.43
N ASP A 75 -2.19 -13.68 -10.67
CA ASP A 75 -3.24 -12.86 -11.30
C ASP A 75 -4.59 -13.01 -10.57
N TYR A 76 -4.99 -14.23 -10.20
CA TYR A 76 -6.21 -14.44 -9.42
C TYR A 76 -6.13 -13.84 -8.01
N ILE A 77 -4.98 -13.92 -7.37
CA ILE A 77 -4.77 -13.31 -6.05
C ILE A 77 -4.84 -11.78 -6.16
N ALA A 78 -4.17 -11.20 -7.15
CA ALA A 78 -4.17 -9.76 -7.39
C ALA A 78 -5.58 -9.25 -7.67
N MET A 79 -6.35 -9.94 -8.51
CA MET A 79 -7.73 -9.58 -8.81
C MET A 79 -8.59 -9.56 -7.55
N GLY A 80 -8.56 -10.62 -6.74
CA GLY A 80 -9.33 -10.65 -5.50
C GLY A 80 -8.88 -9.62 -4.46
N MET A 81 -7.58 -9.37 -4.36
CA MET A 81 -7.04 -8.34 -3.48
C MET A 81 -7.48 -6.94 -3.95
N LYS A 82 -7.48 -6.66 -5.26
CA LYS A 82 -7.99 -5.43 -5.85
C LYS A 82 -9.46 -5.23 -5.52
N GLU A 83 -10.31 -6.22 -5.77
CA GLU A 83 -11.75 -6.14 -5.49
C GLU A 83 -12.02 -5.86 -4.00
N TRP A 84 -11.27 -6.52 -3.11
CA TRP A 84 -11.35 -6.22 -1.69
C TRP A 84 -10.95 -4.77 -1.38
N ALA A 85 -9.85 -4.28 -1.95
CA ALA A 85 -9.38 -2.91 -1.72
C ALA A 85 -10.39 -1.88 -2.25
N LEU A 86 -10.88 -2.06 -3.47
CA LEU A 86 -11.89 -1.18 -4.08
C LEU A 86 -13.19 -1.15 -3.26
N SER A 87 -13.64 -2.29 -2.71
CA SER A 87 -14.82 -2.35 -1.84
C SER A 87 -14.69 -1.50 -0.58
N LYS A 88 -13.47 -1.08 -0.24
CA LYS A 88 -13.15 -0.19 0.89
C LYS A 88 -12.77 1.23 0.49
N GLY A 89 -12.99 1.60 -0.78
CA GLY A 89 -12.71 2.93 -1.30
C GLY A 89 -11.23 3.23 -1.53
N VAL A 90 -10.41 2.19 -1.66
CA VAL A 90 -8.99 2.33 -1.98
C VAL A 90 -8.83 2.72 -3.44
N THR A 91 -7.93 3.64 -3.73
CA THR A 91 -7.67 4.19 -5.08
C THR A 91 -6.26 3.92 -5.57
N HIS A 92 -5.33 3.64 -4.65
CA HIS A 92 -3.91 3.47 -4.94
C HIS A 92 -3.38 2.21 -4.27
N TYR A 93 -2.24 1.72 -4.74
CA TYR A 93 -1.48 0.69 -4.05
C TYR A 93 -0.02 1.10 -3.92
N THR A 94 0.66 0.53 -2.93
CA THR A 94 2.08 0.74 -2.71
C THR A 94 2.76 -0.57 -2.36
N HIS A 95 3.98 -0.76 -2.84
CA HIS A 95 4.87 -1.80 -2.35
C HIS A 95 5.55 -1.30 -1.09
N TRP A 96 5.13 -1.88 0.04
CA TRP A 96 5.58 -1.49 1.37
C TRP A 96 6.78 -2.35 1.75
N PHE A 97 7.97 -1.77 1.63
CA PHE A 97 9.21 -2.52 1.85
C PHE A 97 9.42 -2.91 3.30
N GLN A 98 9.96 -4.11 3.50
CA GLN A 98 10.30 -4.65 4.81
C GLN A 98 11.81 -4.89 4.94
N PRO A 99 12.38 -4.76 6.15
CA PRO A 99 11.70 -4.37 7.40
C PRO A 99 11.26 -2.90 7.38
N LEU A 100 10.11 -2.64 8.02
CA LEU A 100 9.62 -1.28 8.18
C LEU A 100 10.51 -0.51 9.15
N THR A 101 11.16 0.52 8.65
CA THR A 101 11.99 1.44 9.43
C THR A 101 11.59 2.87 9.10
N GLY A 102 12.08 3.85 9.82
CA GLY A 102 11.90 5.26 9.47
C GLY A 102 12.51 5.65 8.12
N SER A 103 13.27 4.76 7.50
CA SER A 103 13.91 4.92 6.19
C SER A 103 13.27 4.03 5.10
N THR A 104 12.15 3.39 5.39
CA THR A 104 11.47 2.51 4.43
C THR A 104 10.95 3.31 3.26
N ALA A 105 11.28 2.89 2.05
CA ALA A 105 10.75 3.47 0.82
C ALA A 105 9.41 2.83 0.46
N GLU A 106 8.64 3.58 -0.28
CA GLU A 106 7.37 3.17 -0.84
C GLU A 106 7.32 3.53 -2.32
N LYS A 107 6.73 2.67 -3.12
CA LYS A 107 6.42 2.97 -4.51
C LYS A 107 4.91 2.96 -4.69
N HIS A 108 4.34 4.15 -4.89
CA HIS A 108 2.91 4.35 -5.04
C HIS A 108 2.50 4.31 -6.50
N ASP A 109 1.42 3.59 -6.78
CA ASP A 109 0.76 3.53 -8.07
C ASP A 109 -0.76 3.63 -7.89
N ALA A 110 -1.46 4.12 -8.90
CA ALA A 110 -2.92 4.11 -8.92
C ALA A 110 -3.43 2.79 -9.51
N PHE A 111 -4.59 2.33 -9.06
CA PHE A 111 -5.31 1.25 -9.73
C PHE A 111 -5.85 1.65 -11.11
N PHE A 112 -5.84 2.93 -11.41
CA PHE A 112 -6.46 3.54 -12.55
C PHE A 112 -5.48 3.65 -13.73
N GLU A 113 -5.87 3.12 -14.88
CA GLU A 113 -5.17 3.29 -16.15
C GLU A 113 -6.09 3.96 -17.18
N THR A 114 -5.56 4.98 -17.87
CA THR A 114 -6.24 5.59 -19.01
C THR A 114 -5.84 4.87 -20.29
N SER A 115 -6.80 4.64 -21.14
CA SER A 115 -6.52 4.06 -22.46
C SER A 115 -6.02 5.13 -23.43
N TYR A 116 -5.04 4.78 -24.25
CA TYR A 116 -4.52 5.65 -25.31
C TYR A 116 -5.47 5.80 -26.50
N ASP A 117 -6.43 4.90 -26.64
CA ASP A 117 -7.41 4.89 -27.74
C ASP A 117 -8.69 5.68 -27.46
N GLY A 118 -8.76 6.33 -26.27
CA GLY A 118 -9.91 7.10 -25.86
C GLY A 118 -11.07 6.27 -25.30
N SER A 119 -10.85 4.96 -25.09
CA SER A 119 -11.81 4.14 -24.34
C SER A 119 -11.88 4.56 -22.87
N ASP A 120 -12.93 4.12 -22.20
CA ASP A 120 -13.12 4.42 -20.77
C ASP A 120 -11.94 3.93 -19.93
N PRO A 121 -11.53 4.70 -18.91
CA PRO A 121 -10.49 4.30 -18.00
C PRO A 121 -10.88 3.04 -17.22
N VAL A 122 -9.89 2.20 -16.92
CA VAL A 122 -10.08 0.93 -16.24
C VAL A 122 -9.25 0.83 -14.98
N GLU A 123 -9.76 0.11 -14.01
CA GLU A 123 -9.03 -0.26 -12.80
C GLU A 123 -8.27 -1.56 -13.05
N LYS A 124 -6.96 -1.48 -13.00
CA LYS A 124 -6.07 -2.60 -13.29
C LYS A 124 -5.10 -2.87 -12.14
N PHE A 125 -4.99 -4.12 -11.79
CA PHE A 125 -3.98 -4.65 -10.88
C PHE A 125 -3.85 -6.15 -11.12
N GLY A 126 -2.73 -6.56 -11.67
CA GLY A 126 -2.47 -7.95 -12.04
C GLY A 126 -1.36 -8.58 -11.20
N GLY A 127 -1.14 -9.85 -11.40
CA GLY A 127 -0.12 -10.62 -10.70
C GLY A 127 1.29 -10.06 -10.86
N GLY A 128 1.60 -9.50 -12.02
CA GLY A 128 2.90 -8.84 -12.25
C GLY A 128 3.10 -7.62 -11.35
N GLN A 129 2.04 -6.84 -11.14
CA GLN A 129 2.06 -5.68 -10.26
C GLN A 129 2.06 -6.07 -8.78
N LEU A 130 1.45 -7.20 -8.43
CA LEU A 130 1.46 -7.74 -7.08
C LEU A 130 2.82 -8.31 -6.71
N VAL A 131 3.37 -9.18 -7.57
CA VAL A 131 4.49 -10.06 -7.17
C VAL A 131 5.83 -9.37 -7.33
N GLN A 132 6.03 -8.58 -8.38
CA GLN A 132 7.35 -8.05 -8.71
C GLN A 132 7.28 -6.63 -9.27
N GLN A 133 8.16 -5.79 -8.75
CA GLN A 133 8.48 -4.47 -9.28
C GLN A 133 10.00 -4.39 -9.43
N GLU A 134 10.49 -3.49 -10.28
CA GLU A 134 11.90 -3.16 -10.43
C GLU A 134 12.22 -1.78 -9.84
N PRO A 135 12.19 -1.56 -8.51
CA PRO A 135 12.78 -0.39 -7.94
C PRO A 135 14.29 -0.62 -7.87
N ASP A 136 15.05 0.36 -8.27
CA ASP A 136 16.44 0.41 -7.84
C ASP A 136 16.54 0.96 -6.41
N ALA A 137 17.72 0.95 -5.83
CA ALA A 137 17.91 1.47 -4.47
C ALA A 137 17.65 2.99 -4.37
N SER A 138 17.51 3.70 -5.46
CA SER A 138 17.12 5.12 -5.48
C SER A 138 15.70 5.32 -4.97
N SER A 139 14.87 4.29 -4.98
CA SER A 139 13.54 4.28 -4.37
C SER A 139 13.58 4.30 -2.83
N PHE A 140 14.72 4.01 -2.21
CA PHE A 140 14.90 4.10 -0.77
C PHE A 140 15.32 5.52 -0.37
N PRO A 141 14.91 6.04 0.79
CA PRO A 141 15.26 7.39 1.24
C PRO A 141 16.78 7.65 1.30
N ASN A 142 17.58 6.62 1.52
CA ASN A 142 19.06 6.67 1.54
C ASN A 142 19.71 6.06 0.28
N GLY A 143 18.93 5.71 -0.73
CA GLY A 143 19.37 4.96 -1.91
C GLY A 143 20.35 5.69 -2.81
N GLY A 144 20.37 7.01 -2.77
CA GLY A 144 21.30 7.83 -3.55
C GLY A 144 22.78 7.69 -3.18
N ILE A 145 23.08 7.03 -2.07
CA ILE A 145 24.46 6.77 -1.60
C ILE A 145 25.04 5.51 -2.24
N ARG A 146 24.21 4.59 -2.72
CA ARG A 146 24.63 3.30 -3.25
C ARG A 146 24.63 3.32 -4.77
N ASN A 147 25.79 3.41 -5.35
CA ASN A 147 26.00 3.32 -6.79
C ASN A 147 26.65 1.99 -7.17
N THR A 148 26.30 0.93 -6.46
CA THR A 148 26.83 -0.42 -6.64
C THR A 148 25.81 -1.34 -7.27
N PHE A 149 26.25 -2.51 -7.73
CA PHE A 149 25.37 -3.53 -8.29
C PHE A 149 24.36 -4.08 -7.26
N GLU A 150 24.75 -4.13 -6.00
CA GLU A 150 23.88 -4.52 -4.88
C GLU A 150 22.71 -3.56 -4.66
N ALA A 151 22.88 -2.29 -5.09
CA ALA A 151 21.80 -1.30 -5.05
C ALA A 151 20.73 -1.53 -6.12
N ARG A 152 20.95 -2.47 -7.02
CA ARG A 152 20.00 -2.85 -8.07
C ARG A 152 19.39 -4.20 -7.75
N GLY A 153 18.12 -4.34 -8.04
CA GLY A 153 17.40 -5.57 -7.75
C GLY A 153 15.95 -5.46 -8.15
N TYR A 154 15.15 -6.27 -7.52
CA TYR A 154 13.70 -6.27 -7.67
C TYR A 154 13.05 -6.44 -6.32
N THR A 155 11.78 -6.04 -6.24
CA THR A 155 10.97 -6.33 -5.07
C THR A 155 10.15 -7.58 -5.32
N ALA A 156 9.94 -8.36 -4.29
CA ALA A 156 9.05 -9.50 -4.32
C ALA A 156 7.99 -9.38 -3.23
N TRP A 157 6.75 -9.65 -3.59
CA TRP A 157 5.68 -9.73 -2.60
C TRP A 157 6.01 -10.78 -1.53
N ASP A 158 5.80 -10.40 -0.27
CA ASP A 158 5.91 -11.30 0.87
C ASP A 158 4.53 -11.84 1.26
N PRO A 159 4.13 -13.03 0.84
CA PRO A 159 2.83 -13.60 1.20
C PRO A 159 2.69 -13.98 2.67
N THR A 160 3.79 -14.01 3.44
CA THR A 160 3.76 -14.31 4.88
C THR A 160 3.27 -13.13 5.70
N SER A 161 3.31 -11.94 5.13
CA SER A 161 2.80 -10.71 5.73
C SER A 161 1.51 -10.29 5.02
N PRO A 162 0.40 -10.09 5.75
CA PRO A 162 -0.86 -9.74 5.12
C PRO A 162 -0.81 -8.32 4.54
N ALA A 163 -1.34 -8.13 3.34
CA ALA A 163 -1.60 -6.82 2.79
C ALA A 163 -2.62 -6.08 3.68
N PHE A 164 -2.52 -4.76 3.74
CA PHE A 164 -3.38 -3.94 4.59
C PHE A 164 -3.70 -2.61 3.92
N ILE A 165 -4.74 -1.94 4.42
CA ILE A 165 -5.17 -0.64 3.91
C ILE A 165 -4.77 0.44 4.91
N TYR A 166 -4.10 1.48 4.40
CA TYR A 166 -3.80 2.69 5.11
C TYR A 166 -4.36 3.90 4.35
N GLY A 167 -5.35 4.57 4.93
CA GLY A 167 -6.09 5.61 4.21
C GLY A 167 -6.78 5.08 2.96
N THR A 168 -6.43 5.61 1.81
CA THR A 168 -6.94 5.20 0.49
C THR A 168 -5.94 4.36 -0.29
N THR A 169 -4.96 3.77 0.38
CA THR A 169 -3.86 3.02 -0.25
C THR A 169 -3.82 1.59 0.25
N LEU A 170 -3.75 0.64 -0.67
CA LEU A 170 -3.43 -0.75 -0.40
C LEU A 170 -1.92 -0.89 -0.23
N CYS A 171 -1.47 -1.30 0.95
CA CYS A 171 -0.07 -1.55 1.26
C CYS A 171 0.24 -3.04 1.07
N ILE A 172 1.16 -3.35 0.17
CA ILE A 172 1.58 -4.70 -0.19
C ILE A 172 2.96 -4.95 0.42
N PRO A 173 3.06 -5.79 1.47
CA PRO A 173 4.36 -6.11 2.05
C PRO A 173 5.29 -6.74 1.02
N THR A 174 6.48 -6.20 0.88
CA THR A 174 7.47 -6.64 -0.09
C THR A 174 8.85 -6.68 0.52
N VAL A 175 9.71 -7.52 -0.03
CA VAL A 175 11.14 -7.53 0.27
C VAL A 175 11.91 -7.07 -0.95
N PHE A 176 13.04 -6.40 -0.74
CA PHE A 176 13.98 -6.06 -1.79
C PHE A 176 15.01 -7.17 -1.92
N ILE A 177 15.20 -7.67 -3.14
CA ILE A 177 16.17 -8.69 -3.46
C ILE A 177 17.17 -8.09 -4.44
N SER A 178 18.44 -7.99 -4.04
CA SER A 178 19.49 -7.51 -4.92
C SER A 178 19.76 -8.48 -6.08
N TYR A 179 20.41 -8.01 -7.14
CA TYR A 179 20.82 -8.90 -8.23
C TYR A 179 21.93 -9.88 -7.82
N THR A 180 22.54 -9.71 -6.66
CA THR A 180 23.42 -10.70 -6.06
C THR A 180 22.65 -11.88 -5.44
N GLY A 181 21.31 -11.76 -5.32
CA GLY A 181 20.44 -12.78 -4.78
C GLY A 181 20.23 -12.70 -3.26
N GLU A 182 20.77 -11.68 -2.62
CA GLU A 182 20.61 -11.44 -1.19
C GLU A 182 19.47 -10.45 -0.92
N ALA A 183 18.68 -10.74 0.10
CA ALA A 183 17.69 -9.78 0.62
C ALA A 183 18.42 -8.65 1.35
N LEU A 184 18.03 -7.43 1.09
CA LEU A 184 18.57 -6.22 1.70
C LEU A 184 17.67 -5.68 2.79
#